data_2a21a18b806c05301cad58f19c307da5
#
_entry.id   2a21a18b806c05301cad58f19c307da5
#
_cell.length_a   1.000
_cell.length_b   1.000
_cell.length_c   1.000
_cell.angle_alpha   90.00
_cell.angle_beta   90.00
_cell.angle_gamma   90.00
#
_symmetry.space_group_name_H-M   'P 1'
#
loop_
_entity.id
_entity.type
_entity.pdbx_description
1 polymer ?
#
loop_
_entity_poly.entity_id
_entity_poly.type
_entity_poly.pdbx_seq_one_letter_code
_entity_poly.pdbx_strand_id
1 'polypeptide(L)'
;KSSAASDVYKRQLEAGDYPIYAGTDVRSCEQIGVHTEPELRVTERLASRADCAPKEAFDRLVAATDEQGKTEKAYESVPLSTVSRREEIEKNLPEAPDFTGDKGIKLEDVANNRATLAGFAAQLEDIELEALCRGDYVMNSKLGTPGNAAVYGGILESLREKGVPPVTATDGPSGIRLHSYASLLPIGTLLASTWNQQLVRELYSVEGAEMARKGSDVLLAPGMNIHRDPLCGRNFEYFSEDPLLAGTMGAAVVRGIQSQGVSACPKHFACNNQETMRIYNDSRVSERALREIYLKGFEICVKTAHPFNIMTSYLSLIHI
;
A
#
# COMPACT_ATOMS: atom_id res chain seq x y z
N LYS A 1 10.45 13.68 21.65
CA LYS A 1 11.23 12.57 22.21
C LYS A 1 10.33 11.36 22.29
N SER A 2 10.49 10.41 21.40
CA SER A 2 9.86 9.10 21.51
C SER A 2 10.81 8.24 22.35
N SER A 3 10.37 7.81 23.54
CA SER A 3 11.21 6.97 24.40
C SER A 3 11.35 5.57 23.79
N ALA A 4 12.52 4.99 23.96
CA ALA A 4 12.94 3.72 23.37
C ALA A 4 12.19 2.47 23.89
N ALA A 5 11.28 2.61 24.83
CA ALA A 5 10.55 1.51 25.47
C ALA A 5 9.09 1.43 25.06
N SER A 6 8.72 1.94 23.87
CA SER A 6 7.34 1.85 23.45
C SER A 6 7.00 0.40 23.06
N ASP A 7 6.02 -0.13 23.69
CA ASP A 7 5.27 -1.29 23.27
C ASP A 7 4.84 -1.09 21.81
N VAL A 8 5.33 -1.91 20.89
CA VAL A 8 5.06 -1.80 19.45
C VAL A 8 3.57 -1.96 19.11
N TYR A 9 2.78 -2.43 20.04
CA TYR A 9 1.34 -2.64 19.90
C TYR A 9 0.48 -1.48 20.42
N LYS A 10 1.08 -0.34 20.72
CA LYS A 10 0.34 0.88 21.06
C LYS A 10 1.04 2.11 20.47
N ARG A 11 0.23 3.11 20.13
CA ARG A 11 0.68 4.47 19.84
C ARG A 11 0.40 5.32 21.08
N GLN A 12 1.35 6.14 21.48
CA GLN A 12 1.22 6.95 22.69
C GLN A 12 1.91 8.30 22.55
N LEU A 13 1.38 9.28 23.27
CA LEU A 13 2.06 10.52 23.57
C LEU A 13 2.57 10.43 25.01
N GLU A 14 3.82 10.72 25.22
CA GLU A 14 4.42 10.74 26.55
C GLU A 14 4.12 12.07 27.24
N ALA A 15 4.16 12.09 28.56
CA ALA A 15 4.09 13.35 29.31
C ALA A 15 5.25 14.27 28.96
N GLY A 16 4.98 15.55 28.76
CA GLY A 16 5.98 16.56 28.43
C GLY A 16 5.51 17.61 27.45
N ASP A 17 6.42 18.50 27.12
CA ASP A 17 6.19 19.59 26.19
C ASP A 17 6.61 19.22 24.77
N TYR A 18 5.72 19.50 23.83
CA TYR A 18 5.90 19.31 22.39
C TYR A 18 5.92 20.67 21.71
N PRO A 19 7.09 21.30 21.52
CA PRO A 19 7.17 22.56 20.81
C PRO A 19 6.80 22.39 19.35
N ILE A 20 5.96 23.30 18.84
CA ILE A 20 5.47 23.32 17.47
C ILE A 20 6.21 24.41 16.73
N TYR A 21 6.78 24.06 15.59
CA TYR A 21 7.54 24.97 14.73
C TYR A 21 6.85 25.11 13.38
N ALA A 22 6.91 26.31 12.79
CA ALA A 22 6.50 26.56 11.42
C ALA A 22 7.55 27.42 10.69
N GLY A 23 7.69 27.17 9.38
CA GLY A 23 8.66 27.91 8.56
C GLY A 23 8.59 27.45 7.11
N THR A 24 9.39 28.07 6.27
CA THR A 24 9.49 27.73 4.84
C THR A 24 10.42 26.54 4.58
N ASP A 25 11.27 26.20 5.51
CA ASP A 25 12.16 25.05 5.50
C ASP A 25 12.54 24.65 6.94
N VAL A 26 13.14 23.47 7.11
CA VAL A 26 13.49 22.92 8.43
C VAL A 26 14.52 23.75 9.22
N ARG A 27 15.28 24.61 8.56
CA ARG A 27 16.33 25.44 9.20
C ARG A 27 15.83 26.82 9.60
N SER A 28 14.79 27.32 8.92
CA SER A 28 14.18 28.63 9.15
C SER A 28 12.85 28.54 9.92
N CYS A 29 12.61 27.44 10.61
CA CYS A 29 11.43 27.26 11.45
C CYS A 29 11.52 28.12 12.71
N GLU A 30 10.42 28.80 13.04
CA GLU A 30 10.22 29.51 14.30
C GLU A 30 9.22 28.73 15.18
N GLN A 31 9.41 28.73 16.48
CA GLN A 31 8.48 28.13 17.41
C GLN A 31 7.21 28.98 17.51
N ILE A 32 6.08 28.40 17.11
CA ILE A 32 4.78 29.07 17.09
C ILE A 32 3.87 28.65 18.25
N GLY A 33 4.24 27.62 18.99
CA GLY A 33 3.46 27.14 20.13
C GLY A 33 4.11 25.97 20.84
N VAL A 34 3.48 25.55 21.93
CA VAL A 34 3.84 24.35 22.69
C VAL A 34 2.54 23.59 22.99
N HIS A 35 2.52 22.30 22.72
CA HIS A 35 1.49 21.41 23.21
C HIS A 35 2.04 20.64 24.41
N THR A 36 1.35 20.68 25.53
CA THR A 36 1.75 19.97 26.78
C THR A 36 0.85 18.79 27.00
N GLU A 37 1.42 17.58 27.08
CA GLU A 37 0.74 16.40 27.59
C GLU A 37 1.04 16.24 29.08
N PRO A 38 0.04 16.33 29.96
CA PRO A 38 0.28 16.26 31.40
C PRO A 38 0.63 14.85 31.90
N GLU A 39 0.17 13.83 31.16
CA GLU A 39 0.40 12.42 31.48
C GLU A 39 0.55 11.60 30.22
N LEU A 40 1.05 10.35 30.33
CA LEU A 40 1.14 9.42 29.21
C LEU A 40 -0.26 9.11 28.67
N ARG A 41 -0.50 9.41 27.42
CA ARG A 41 -1.75 9.16 26.69
C ARG A 41 -1.59 8.12 25.61
N VAL A 42 -2.21 6.94 25.77
CA VAL A 42 -2.30 5.93 24.72
C VAL A 42 -3.35 6.38 23.70
N THR A 43 -2.93 6.69 22.49
CA THR A 43 -3.79 7.16 21.40
C THR A 43 -4.41 6.01 20.60
N GLU A 44 -3.72 4.88 20.51
CA GLU A 44 -4.19 3.72 19.77
C GLU A 44 -3.57 2.43 20.34
N ARG A 45 -4.38 1.38 20.45
CA ARG A 45 -3.90 0.02 20.72
C ARG A 45 -3.97 -0.79 19.44
N LEU A 46 -2.86 -1.42 19.10
CA LEU A 46 -2.70 -2.21 17.87
C LEU A 46 -2.78 -3.70 18.25
N ALA A 47 -3.34 -4.50 17.34
CA ALA A 47 -3.30 -5.95 17.46
C ALA A 47 -2.13 -6.52 16.68
N SER A 48 -1.39 -7.45 17.25
CA SER A 48 -0.41 -8.25 16.50
C SER A 48 -1.13 -9.38 15.76
N ARG A 49 -1.60 -9.10 14.56
CA ARG A 49 -2.15 -10.16 13.68
C ARG A 49 -1.17 -10.60 12.60
N ALA A 50 -0.09 -9.85 12.43
CA ALA A 50 0.99 -10.18 11.53
C ALA A 50 2.30 -10.04 12.30
N ASP A 51 3.16 -11.01 12.14
CA ASP A 51 4.52 -10.94 12.65
C ASP A 51 5.33 -9.98 11.78
N CYS A 52 5.45 -8.74 12.24
CA CYS A 52 6.15 -7.68 11.54
C CYS A 52 7.57 -7.43 12.09
N ALA A 53 8.00 -8.16 13.12
CA ALA A 53 9.34 -8.04 13.66
C ALA A 53 10.33 -8.93 12.88
N PRO A 54 11.59 -8.51 12.73
CA PRO A 54 12.60 -9.28 12.02
C PRO A 54 12.93 -10.59 12.76
N LYS A 55 13.32 -11.63 12.00
CA LYS A 55 13.80 -12.91 12.54
C LYS A 55 15.29 -12.94 12.75
N GLU A 56 16.04 -12.11 12.01
CA GLU A 56 17.46 -11.98 12.11
C GLU A 56 17.87 -10.70 12.84
N ALA A 57 18.85 -10.81 13.73
CA ALA A 57 19.34 -9.68 14.51
C ALA A 57 20.06 -8.65 13.62
N PHE A 58 19.77 -7.39 13.85
CA PHE A 58 20.53 -6.26 13.34
C PHE A 58 20.38 -5.06 14.28
N ASP A 59 21.32 -4.12 14.17
CA ASP A 59 21.27 -2.90 14.96
C ASP A 59 20.72 -1.76 14.11
N ARG A 60 19.84 -0.96 14.71
CA ARG A 60 19.31 0.27 14.11
C ARG A 60 20.04 1.48 14.64
N LEU A 61 20.21 2.48 13.78
CA LEU A 61 20.72 3.78 14.16
C LEU A 61 19.69 4.52 15.01
N VAL A 62 20.13 5.05 16.15
CA VAL A 62 19.33 5.89 17.03
C VAL A 62 20.09 7.17 17.39
N ALA A 63 19.34 8.21 17.78
CA ALA A 63 19.92 9.39 18.36
C ALA A 63 20.14 9.18 19.86
N ALA A 64 21.36 9.33 20.32
CA ALA A 64 21.69 9.42 21.74
C ALA A 64 22.04 10.87 22.09
N THR A 65 21.93 11.23 23.35
CA THR A 65 22.34 12.55 23.87
C THR A 65 23.50 12.35 24.82
N ASP A 66 24.62 13.00 24.57
CA ASP A 66 25.77 12.96 25.46
C ASP A 66 25.51 13.76 26.76
N GLU A 67 26.45 13.74 27.70
CA GLU A 67 26.36 14.43 28.98
C GLU A 67 26.26 15.95 28.82
N GLN A 68 26.66 16.50 27.69
CA GLN A 68 26.61 17.93 27.37
C GLN A 68 25.32 18.31 26.61
N GLY A 69 24.40 17.35 26.38
CA GLY A 69 23.14 17.57 25.66
C GLY A 69 23.25 17.55 24.15
N LYS A 70 24.41 17.17 23.58
CA LYS A 70 24.63 17.08 22.14
C LYS A 70 24.15 15.75 21.62
N THR A 71 23.47 15.77 20.46
CA THR A 71 23.01 14.56 19.80
C THR A 71 24.16 13.83 19.12
N GLU A 72 24.31 12.56 19.43
CA GLU A 72 25.28 11.66 18.85
C GLU A 72 24.61 10.43 18.20
N LYS A 73 25.35 9.77 17.28
CA LYS A 73 24.91 8.51 16.69
C LYS A 73 25.14 7.38 17.67
N ALA A 74 24.11 6.62 17.93
CA ALA A 74 24.22 5.36 18.69
C ALA A 74 23.50 4.24 17.90
N TYR A 75 23.69 3.01 18.37
CA TYR A 75 23.05 1.85 17.79
C TYR A 75 22.38 1.05 18.89
N GLU A 76 21.23 0.50 18.58
CA GLU A 76 20.53 -0.43 19.46
C GLU A 76 20.03 -1.64 18.70
N SER A 77 20.08 -2.80 19.32
CA SER A 77 19.58 -4.04 18.71
C SER A 77 18.06 -3.99 18.53
N VAL A 78 17.61 -4.41 17.35
CA VAL A 78 16.18 -4.46 17.02
C VAL A 78 15.54 -5.66 17.69
N PRO A 79 14.39 -5.50 18.37
CA PRO A 79 13.62 -6.62 18.90
C PRO A 79 13.27 -7.63 17.81
N LEU A 80 13.46 -8.91 18.11
CA LEU A 80 13.15 -9.99 17.17
C LEU A 80 11.72 -10.48 17.39
N SER A 81 11.19 -11.10 16.33
CA SER A 81 9.91 -11.78 16.38
C SER A 81 9.93 -12.96 17.36
N THR A 82 8.86 -13.03 18.16
CA THR A 82 8.56 -14.17 19.04
C THR A 82 7.32 -14.94 18.57
N VAL A 83 6.75 -14.55 17.42
CA VAL A 83 5.52 -15.10 16.86
C VAL A 83 5.82 -16.12 15.77
N SER A 84 5.12 -17.24 15.79
CA SER A 84 5.14 -18.21 14.71
C SER A 84 4.13 -17.80 13.64
N ARG A 85 4.64 -17.35 12.48
CA ARG A 85 3.78 -17.01 11.33
C ARG A 85 2.87 -18.18 10.95
N ARG A 86 3.40 -19.40 10.97
CA ARG A 86 2.64 -20.58 10.61
C ARG A 86 1.44 -20.77 11.54
N GLU A 87 1.66 -20.65 12.84
CA GLU A 87 0.59 -20.78 13.85
C GLU A 87 -0.46 -19.67 13.69
N GLU A 88 -0.03 -18.43 13.40
CA GLU A 88 -0.97 -17.34 13.17
C GLU A 88 -1.78 -17.51 11.89
N ILE A 89 -1.18 -18.04 10.82
CA ILE A 89 -1.89 -18.38 9.58
C ILE A 89 -2.91 -19.51 9.87
N GLU A 90 -2.47 -20.61 10.46
CA GLU A 90 -3.32 -21.77 10.75
C GLU A 90 -4.50 -21.39 11.65
N LYS A 91 -4.28 -20.53 12.65
CA LYS A 91 -5.30 -20.04 13.56
C LYS A 91 -6.34 -19.11 12.90
N ASN A 92 -5.95 -18.43 11.83
CA ASN A 92 -6.79 -17.43 11.16
C ASN A 92 -7.24 -17.91 9.76
N LEU A 93 -7.02 -19.17 9.40
CA LEU A 93 -7.54 -19.72 8.14
C LEU A 93 -9.08 -19.63 8.12
N PRO A 94 -9.66 -19.05 7.06
CA PRO A 94 -11.11 -19.10 6.89
C PRO A 94 -11.58 -20.52 6.65
N GLU A 95 -12.81 -20.84 7.06
CA GLU A 95 -13.47 -22.08 6.62
C GLU A 95 -13.65 -22.03 5.10
N ALA A 96 -13.11 -23.06 4.42
CA ALA A 96 -13.35 -23.22 2.99
C ALA A 96 -14.77 -23.81 2.80
N PRO A 97 -15.57 -23.28 1.88
CA PRO A 97 -16.84 -23.91 1.55
C PRO A 97 -16.60 -25.27 0.86
N ASP A 98 -17.42 -26.27 1.19
CA ASP A 98 -17.39 -27.53 0.49
C ASP A 98 -17.73 -27.34 -1.00
N PHE A 99 -17.00 -28.03 -1.87
CA PHE A 99 -17.30 -28.03 -3.31
C PHE A 99 -18.67 -28.63 -3.60
N THR A 100 -19.52 -27.86 -4.27
CA THR A 100 -20.91 -28.23 -4.55
C THR A 100 -21.14 -28.80 -5.95
N GLY A 101 -20.12 -28.77 -6.81
CA GLY A 101 -20.28 -28.87 -8.26
C GLY A 101 -20.95 -27.63 -8.86
N ASP A 102 -20.94 -27.51 -10.17
CA ASP A 102 -21.55 -26.38 -10.87
C ASP A 102 -23.07 -26.35 -10.64
N LYS A 103 -23.54 -25.28 -10.02
CA LYS A 103 -24.95 -25.00 -9.72
C LYS A 103 -25.59 -24.03 -10.72
N GLY A 104 -24.81 -23.59 -11.72
CA GLY A 104 -25.25 -22.59 -12.69
C GLY A 104 -25.38 -21.19 -12.13
N ILE A 105 -24.82 -20.90 -10.93
CA ILE A 105 -24.84 -19.58 -10.32
C ILE A 105 -23.94 -18.66 -11.15
N LYS A 106 -24.46 -17.50 -11.54
CA LYS A 106 -23.68 -16.46 -12.22
C LYS A 106 -23.25 -15.38 -11.22
N LEU A 107 -22.14 -14.69 -11.51
CA LEU A 107 -21.71 -13.56 -10.67
C LEU A 107 -22.78 -12.45 -10.61
N GLU A 108 -23.57 -12.30 -11.67
CA GLU A 108 -24.72 -11.40 -11.70
C GLU A 108 -25.80 -11.77 -10.67
N ASP A 109 -25.96 -13.09 -10.36
CA ASP A 109 -26.91 -13.52 -9.33
C ASP A 109 -26.47 -13.08 -7.95
N VAL A 110 -25.15 -13.06 -7.71
CA VAL A 110 -24.58 -12.51 -6.47
C VAL A 110 -24.80 -11.00 -6.40
N ALA A 111 -24.52 -10.28 -7.48
CA ALA A 111 -24.71 -8.84 -7.56
C ALA A 111 -26.16 -8.41 -7.31
N ASN A 112 -27.12 -9.24 -7.75
CA ASN A 112 -28.55 -9.02 -7.59
C ASN A 112 -29.16 -9.67 -6.33
N ASN A 113 -28.32 -10.16 -5.40
CA ASN A 113 -28.71 -10.84 -4.16
C ASN A 113 -29.60 -12.08 -4.38
N ARG A 114 -29.51 -12.76 -5.53
CA ARG A 114 -30.17 -14.02 -5.82
C ARG A 114 -29.36 -15.24 -5.35
N ALA A 115 -28.05 -15.05 -5.15
CA ALA A 115 -27.15 -16.04 -4.60
C ALA A 115 -26.13 -15.37 -3.65
N THR A 116 -25.46 -16.16 -2.83
CA THR A 116 -24.37 -15.66 -1.97
C THR A 116 -23.03 -15.80 -2.68
N LEU A 117 -22.04 -14.95 -2.32
CA LEU A 117 -20.68 -15.08 -2.84
C LEU A 117 -20.05 -16.42 -2.44
N ALA A 118 -20.32 -16.90 -1.21
CA ALA A 118 -19.86 -18.22 -0.77
C ALA A 118 -20.44 -19.36 -1.63
N GLY A 119 -21.73 -19.29 -1.97
CA GLY A 119 -22.37 -20.25 -2.88
C GLY A 119 -21.80 -20.20 -4.29
N PHE A 120 -21.50 -19.01 -4.81
CA PHE A 120 -20.80 -18.85 -6.08
C PHE A 120 -19.38 -19.46 -6.03
N ALA A 121 -18.62 -19.16 -4.98
CA ALA A 121 -17.26 -19.71 -4.82
C ALA A 121 -17.26 -21.24 -4.66
N ALA A 122 -18.22 -21.80 -3.94
CA ALA A 122 -18.34 -23.23 -3.68
C ALA A 122 -18.59 -24.10 -4.95
N GLN A 123 -19.06 -23.51 -6.04
CA GLN A 123 -19.26 -24.22 -7.32
C GLN A 123 -18.06 -24.16 -8.26
N LEU A 124 -17.02 -23.36 -7.94
CA LEU A 124 -15.85 -23.19 -8.80
C LEU A 124 -14.90 -24.38 -8.64
N GLU A 125 -14.40 -24.88 -9.75
CA GLU A 125 -13.37 -25.91 -9.77
C GLU A 125 -12.01 -25.35 -9.35
N ASP A 126 -11.11 -26.22 -8.90
CA ASP A 126 -9.75 -25.83 -8.47
C ASP A 126 -9.00 -25.04 -9.54
N ILE A 127 -9.16 -25.40 -10.82
CA ILE A 127 -8.53 -24.68 -11.93
C ILE A 127 -9.09 -23.27 -12.10
N GLU A 128 -10.36 -23.04 -11.80
CA GLU A 128 -11.01 -21.74 -11.83
C GLU A 128 -10.56 -20.88 -10.64
N LEU A 129 -10.47 -21.47 -9.44
CA LEU A 129 -9.96 -20.81 -8.24
C LEU A 129 -8.49 -20.43 -8.41
N GLU A 130 -7.66 -21.32 -8.97
CA GLU A 130 -6.26 -21.04 -9.30
C GLU A 130 -6.15 -19.88 -10.30
N ALA A 131 -6.98 -19.87 -11.34
CA ALA A 131 -7.00 -18.83 -12.34
C ALA A 131 -7.37 -17.46 -11.76
N LEU A 132 -8.33 -17.40 -10.84
CA LEU A 132 -8.68 -16.16 -10.12
C LEU A 132 -7.54 -15.65 -9.25
N CYS A 133 -6.78 -16.54 -8.60
CA CYS A 133 -5.64 -16.17 -7.77
C CYS A 133 -4.43 -15.73 -8.61
N ARG A 134 -4.17 -16.38 -9.73
CA ARG A 134 -2.99 -16.15 -10.58
C ARG A 134 -3.17 -15.00 -11.56
N GLY A 135 -4.35 -14.85 -12.15
CA GLY A 135 -4.58 -14.02 -13.32
C GLY A 135 -3.90 -14.59 -14.59
N ASP A 136 -3.91 -13.81 -15.67
CA ASP A 136 -3.15 -14.12 -16.88
C ASP A 136 -1.68 -13.75 -16.65
N TYR A 137 -0.75 -14.69 -16.86
CA TYR A 137 0.66 -14.54 -16.56
C TYR A 137 1.46 -13.82 -17.65
N VAL A 138 0.79 -13.30 -18.68
CA VAL A 138 1.41 -12.60 -19.79
C VAL A 138 1.08 -11.11 -19.76
N MET A 139 2.09 -10.28 -20.04
CA MET A 139 1.87 -8.88 -20.36
C MET A 139 1.24 -8.77 -21.74
N ASN A 140 0.47 -7.70 -21.98
CA ASN A 140 -0.25 -7.46 -23.21
C ASN A 140 -1.17 -8.65 -23.59
N SER A 141 -1.90 -9.16 -22.58
CA SER A 141 -2.89 -10.19 -22.78
C SER A 141 -3.92 -9.78 -23.83
N LYS A 142 -4.33 -10.74 -24.67
CA LYS A 142 -5.38 -10.55 -25.69
C LYS A 142 -6.78 -10.35 -25.11
N LEU A 143 -6.96 -10.64 -23.82
CA LEU A 143 -8.23 -10.46 -23.10
C LEU A 143 -8.43 -9.00 -22.63
N GLY A 144 -7.41 -8.16 -22.73
CA GLY A 144 -7.45 -6.76 -22.31
C GLY A 144 -7.02 -5.79 -23.39
N THR A 145 -7.08 -4.50 -23.06
CA THR A 145 -6.65 -3.42 -23.97
C THR A 145 -5.18 -3.58 -24.39
N PRO A 146 -4.83 -3.39 -25.66
CA PRO A 146 -3.45 -3.54 -26.13
C PRO A 146 -2.45 -2.67 -25.37
N GLY A 147 -1.37 -3.27 -24.89
CA GLY A 147 -0.36 -2.65 -24.03
C GLY A 147 -0.64 -2.80 -22.55
N ASN A 148 -1.67 -3.55 -22.15
CA ASN A 148 -1.98 -3.81 -20.74
C ASN A 148 -0.79 -4.46 -19.99
N ALA A 149 -0.70 -4.18 -18.70
CA ALA A 149 0.32 -4.75 -17.82
C ALA A 149 -0.07 -6.17 -17.36
N ALA A 150 -1.37 -6.43 -17.17
CA ALA A 150 -1.91 -7.70 -16.75
C ALA A 150 -3.42 -7.77 -17.00
N VAL A 151 -3.96 -8.98 -17.04
CA VAL A 151 -5.40 -9.25 -16.96
C VAL A 151 -5.64 -10.30 -15.90
N TYR A 152 -6.70 -10.16 -15.11
CA TYR A 152 -7.10 -11.12 -14.10
C TYR A 152 -8.64 -11.29 -14.10
N GLY A 153 -9.18 -12.12 -13.21
CA GLY A 153 -10.61 -12.45 -13.19
C GLY A 153 -10.97 -13.49 -14.23
N GLY A 154 -11.79 -13.14 -15.20
CA GLY A 154 -12.32 -14.06 -16.22
C GLY A 154 -11.32 -14.49 -17.29
N ILE A 155 -10.16 -14.99 -16.91
CA ILE A 155 -9.13 -15.43 -17.86
C ILE A 155 -9.47 -16.78 -18.51
N LEU A 156 -10.26 -17.64 -17.85
CA LEU A 156 -10.80 -18.87 -18.41
C LEU A 156 -12.17 -18.63 -19.05
N GLU A 157 -12.48 -19.39 -20.09
CA GLU A 157 -13.80 -19.32 -20.74
C GLU A 157 -14.92 -19.70 -19.76
N SER A 158 -14.73 -20.75 -18.98
CA SER A 158 -15.70 -21.20 -17.97
C SER A 158 -16.00 -20.13 -16.90
N LEU A 159 -15.00 -19.32 -16.51
CA LEU A 159 -15.22 -18.18 -15.61
C LEU A 159 -16.04 -17.08 -16.29
N ARG A 160 -15.77 -16.79 -17.58
CA ARG A 160 -16.57 -15.82 -18.34
C ARG A 160 -18.02 -16.29 -18.54
N GLU A 161 -18.22 -17.58 -18.78
CA GLU A 161 -19.55 -18.20 -18.83
C GLU A 161 -20.29 -18.07 -17.49
N LYS A 162 -19.57 -18.09 -16.36
CA LYS A 162 -20.12 -17.83 -15.02
C LYS A 162 -20.27 -16.32 -14.72
N GLY A 163 -20.00 -15.45 -15.71
CA GLY A 163 -20.20 -14.01 -15.61
C GLY A 163 -19.04 -13.26 -14.94
N VAL A 164 -17.87 -13.89 -14.76
CA VAL A 164 -16.67 -13.20 -14.26
C VAL A 164 -15.98 -12.50 -15.44
N PRO A 165 -15.91 -11.16 -15.46
CA PRO A 165 -15.26 -10.46 -16.57
C PRO A 165 -13.73 -10.55 -16.46
N PRO A 166 -13.00 -10.48 -17.57
CA PRO A 166 -11.59 -10.15 -17.54
C PRO A 166 -11.42 -8.69 -17.10
N VAL A 167 -10.48 -8.44 -16.19
CA VAL A 167 -10.18 -7.12 -15.63
C VAL A 167 -8.79 -6.70 -16.10
N THR A 168 -8.72 -5.58 -16.81
CA THR A 168 -7.48 -5.06 -17.39
C THR A 168 -6.76 -4.16 -16.41
N ALA A 169 -5.53 -4.52 -16.05
CA ALA A 169 -4.62 -3.68 -15.29
C ALA A 169 -3.62 -2.96 -16.21
N THR A 170 -3.43 -1.67 -15.95
CA THR A 170 -2.57 -0.80 -16.77
C THR A 170 -1.56 -0.10 -15.87
N ASP A 171 -0.30 -0.10 -16.25
CA ASP A 171 0.73 0.64 -15.54
C ASP A 171 0.66 2.14 -15.87
N GLY A 172 1.22 3.00 -15.02
CA GLY A 172 1.38 4.42 -15.31
C GLY A 172 0.97 5.39 -14.20
N PRO A 173 1.76 5.52 -13.12
CA PRO A 173 1.50 6.54 -12.08
C PRO A 173 1.55 7.99 -12.58
N SER A 174 2.20 8.25 -13.69
CA SER A 174 2.33 9.57 -14.32
C SER A 174 1.78 9.58 -15.74
N GLY A 175 0.73 8.81 -15.98
CA GLY A 175 0.08 8.66 -17.29
C GLY A 175 0.02 7.19 -17.75
N ILE A 176 -1.08 6.83 -18.34
CA ILE A 176 -1.45 5.45 -18.71
C ILE A 176 -0.47 4.90 -19.75
N ARG A 177 0.07 3.71 -19.53
CA ARG A 177 0.98 3.01 -20.45
C ARG A 177 0.22 1.96 -21.25
N LEU A 178 -0.23 2.35 -22.42
CA LEU A 178 -0.87 1.48 -23.41
C LEU A 178 -0.17 1.63 -24.76
N HIS A 179 -0.55 0.81 -25.76
CA HIS A 179 -0.08 1.01 -27.15
C HIS A 179 -0.71 2.24 -27.82
N SER A 180 -1.68 2.88 -27.19
CA SER A 180 -2.27 4.15 -27.64
C SER A 180 -1.68 5.34 -26.90
N TYR A 181 -1.67 6.51 -27.53
CA TYR A 181 -1.28 7.75 -26.86
C TYR A 181 -2.16 8.02 -25.64
N ALA A 182 -1.54 8.54 -24.58
CA ALA A 182 -2.20 8.93 -23.36
C ALA A 182 -1.63 10.24 -22.81
N SER A 183 -2.38 10.89 -21.95
CA SER A 183 -1.93 12.09 -21.25
C SER A 183 -0.76 11.78 -20.34
N LEU A 184 0.21 12.68 -20.29
CA LEU A 184 1.33 12.60 -19.35
C LEU A 184 1.04 13.52 -18.16
N LEU A 185 1.14 12.99 -16.98
CA LEU A 185 0.95 13.71 -15.72
C LEU A 185 2.29 14.08 -15.08
N PRO A 186 2.33 15.11 -14.24
CA PRO A 186 3.50 15.41 -13.42
C PRO A 186 3.87 14.22 -12.52
N ILE A 187 5.16 14.08 -12.22
CA ILE A 187 5.67 13.03 -11.33
C ILE A 187 5.19 13.20 -9.88
N GLY A 188 5.12 12.08 -9.13
CA GLY A 188 4.60 12.07 -7.77
C GLY A 188 5.27 13.05 -6.82
N THR A 189 6.60 13.17 -6.89
CA THR A 189 7.37 14.13 -6.09
C THR A 189 6.93 15.59 -6.34
N LEU A 190 6.71 15.96 -7.61
CA LEU A 190 6.24 17.31 -7.95
C LEU A 190 4.79 17.54 -7.45
N LEU A 191 3.92 16.55 -7.62
CA LEU A 191 2.55 16.65 -7.13
C LEU A 191 2.49 16.82 -5.61
N ALA A 192 3.32 16.08 -4.87
CA ALA A 192 3.40 16.20 -3.42
C ALA A 192 3.91 17.57 -2.97
N SER A 193 4.83 18.18 -3.72
CA SER A 193 5.37 19.51 -3.45
C SER A 193 4.31 20.62 -3.50
N THR A 194 3.15 20.36 -4.10
CA THR A 194 2.03 21.31 -4.09
C THR A 194 1.28 21.38 -2.77
N TRP A 195 1.37 20.33 -1.93
CA TRP A 195 0.57 20.14 -0.72
C TRP A 195 -0.95 20.22 -0.94
N ASN A 196 -1.39 20.16 -2.20
CA ASN A 196 -2.77 20.39 -2.61
C ASN A 196 -3.46 19.06 -3.00
N GLN A 197 -4.09 18.41 -2.03
CA GLN A 197 -4.82 17.15 -2.24
C GLN A 197 -6.00 17.30 -3.20
N GLN A 198 -6.66 18.46 -3.22
CA GLN A 198 -7.79 18.70 -4.13
C GLN A 198 -7.31 18.74 -5.58
N LEU A 199 -6.26 19.49 -5.87
CA LEU A 199 -5.64 19.54 -7.21
C LEU A 199 -5.24 18.14 -7.70
N VAL A 200 -4.60 17.35 -6.83
CA VAL A 200 -4.18 15.98 -7.16
C VAL A 200 -5.41 15.11 -7.46
N ARG A 201 -6.47 15.19 -6.65
CA ARG A 201 -7.71 14.45 -6.88
C ARG A 201 -8.36 14.82 -8.22
N GLU A 202 -8.45 16.11 -8.54
CA GLU A 202 -9.02 16.60 -9.80
C GLU A 202 -8.22 16.11 -11.00
N LEU A 203 -6.89 16.21 -10.94
CA LEU A 203 -6.01 15.74 -11.99
C LEU A 203 -6.19 14.23 -12.26
N TYR A 204 -6.21 13.41 -11.22
CA TYR A 204 -6.40 11.97 -11.37
C TYR A 204 -7.83 11.56 -11.69
N SER A 205 -8.82 12.42 -11.49
CA SER A 205 -10.16 12.16 -12.05
C SER A 205 -10.17 12.25 -13.58
N VAL A 206 -9.36 13.13 -14.15
CA VAL A 206 -9.19 13.21 -15.62
C VAL A 206 -8.48 11.96 -16.16
N GLU A 207 -7.45 11.48 -15.47
CA GLU A 207 -6.78 10.23 -15.83
C GLU A 207 -7.72 9.02 -15.72
N GLY A 208 -8.51 8.92 -14.65
CA GLY A 208 -9.54 7.89 -14.49
C GLY A 208 -10.56 7.89 -15.63
N ALA A 209 -11.00 9.07 -16.07
CA ALA A 209 -11.90 9.21 -17.22
C ALA A 209 -11.21 8.79 -18.53
N GLU A 210 -9.92 9.04 -18.67
CA GLU A 210 -9.13 8.56 -19.83
C GLU A 210 -9.01 7.04 -19.81
N MET A 211 -8.76 6.42 -18.64
CA MET A 211 -8.74 4.97 -18.47
C MET A 211 -10.04 4.32 -18.92
N ALA A 212 -11.18 4.81 -18.43
CA ALA A 212 -12.49 4.28 -18.78
C ALA A 212 -12.72 4.31 -20.30
N ARG A 213 -12.37 5.43 -20.97
CA ARG A 213 -12.46 5.55 -22.44
C ARG A 213 -11.55 4.58 -23.20
N LYS A 214 -10.42 4.17 -22.60
CA LYS A 214 -9.43 3.26 -23.22
C LYS A 214 -9.67 1.80 -22.86
N GLY A 215 -10.69 1.49 -22.07
CA GLY A 215 -11.02 0.13 -21.67
C GLY A 215 -9.99 -0.46 -20.68
N SER A 216 -9.46 0.36 -19.78
CA SER A 216 -8.63 -0.08 -18.68
C SER A 216 -9.39 0.02 -17.37
N ASP A 217 -9.38 -1.04 -16.58
CA ASP A 217 -10.20 -1.15 -15.37
C ASP A 217 -9.43 -0.77 -14.10
N VAL A 218 -8.12 -1.05 -14.07
CA VAL A 218 -7.26 -0.84 -12.91
C VAL A 218 -5.99 -0.11 -13.30
N LEU A 219 -5.74 1.03 -12.66
CA LEU A 219 -4.45 1.71 -12.76
C LEU A 219 -3.52 1.20 -11.65
N LEU A 220 -2.33 0.72 -12.00
CA LEU A 220 -1.27 0.35 -11.07
C LEU A 220 -0.60 1.61 -10.51
N ALA A 221 -1.38 2.39 -9.77
CA ALA A 221 -1.04 3.66 -9.12
C ALA A 221 -1.96 3.91 -7.91
N PRO A 222 -1.56 4.76 -6.95
CA PRO A 222 -0.30 5.50 -6.88
C PRO A 222 0.89 4.65 -6.41
N GLY A 223 2.09 5.01 -6.83
CA GLY A 223 3.31 4.62 -6.14
C GLY A 223 3.48 5.47 -4.88
N MET A 224 3.63 4.84 -3.70
CA MET A 224 3.62 5.58 -2.44
C MET A 224 4.62 5.08 -1.39
N ASN A 225 5.67 4.40 -1.85
CA ASN A 225 6.77 4.04 -0.97
C ASN A 225 7.53 5.30 -0.51
N ILE A 226 8.22 5.18 0.62
CA ILE A 226 8.93 6.28 1.25
C ILE A 226 10.25 6.55 0.53
N HIS A 227 10.59 7.82 0.31
CA HIS A 227 11.91 8.25 -0.17
C HIS A 227 12.97 7.98 0.91
N ARG A 228 13.48 6.76 0.96
CA ARG A 228 14.44 6.32 1.99
C ARG A 228 15.88 6.44 1.52
N ASP A 229 16.15 5.98 0.31
CA ASP A 229 17.44 6.05 -0.36
C ASP A 229 17.34 7.06 -1.51
N PRO A 230 18.12 8.15 -1.52
CA PRO A 230 18.09 9.12 -2.61
C PRO A 230 18.48 8.54 -3.97
N LEU A 231 19.19 7.41 -4.00
CA LEU A 231 19.57 6.71 -5.22
C LEU A 231 18.52 5.71 -5.71
N CYS A 232 17.39 5.56 -5.02
CA CYS A 232 16.30 4.69 -5.48
C CYS A 232 15.75 5.20 -6.82
N GLY A 233 15.86 4.37 -7.86
CA GLY A 233 15.48 4.73 -9.24
C GLY A 233 13.98 5.00 -9.45
N ARG A 234 13.14 4.76 -8.45
CA ARG A 234 11.68 5.00 -8.51
C ARG A 234 11.19 6.14 -7.63
N ASN A 235 12.09 6.89 -6.98
CA ASN A 235 11.67 8.03 -6.16
C ASN A 235 10.86 9.07 -6.93
N PHE A 236 11.07 9.20 -8.25
CA PHE A 236 10.32 10.14 -9.08
C PHE A 236 8.79 9.89 -9.03
N GLU A 237 8.35 8.64 -8.99
CA GLU A 237 6.93 8.29 -8.96
C GLU A 237 6.33 8.28 -7.53
N TYR A 238 7.17 8.26 -6.50
CA TYR A 238 6.74 8.32 -5.12
C TYR A 238 6.59 9.78 -4.65
N PHE A 239 5.90 9.99 -3.53
CA PHE A 239 5.51 11.34 -3.11
C PHE A 239 6.51 12.01 -2.20
N SER A 240 6.97 11.32 -1.13
CA SER A 240 7.72 11.94 -0.05
C SER A 240 8.46 10.93 0.83
N GLU A 241 9.39 11.45 1.65
CA GLU A 241 9.92 10.75 2.82
C GLU A 241 8.96 10.78 4.02
N ASP A 242 8.00 11.71 4.03
CA ASP A 242 6.98 11.85 5.07
C ASP A 242 5.80 10.90 4.78
N PRO A 243 5.51 9.94 5.68
CA PRO A 243 4.41 8.99 5.49
C PRO A 243 3.03 9.64 5.53
N LEU A 244 2.86 10.78 6.24
CA LEU A 244 1.60 11.52 6.25
C LEU A 244 1.33 12.15 4.87
N LEU A 245 2.31 12.83 4.30
CA LEU A 245 2.21 13.44 2.98
C LEU A 245 2.02 12.36 1.91
N ALA A 246 2.82 11.30 1.93
CA ALA A 246 2.68 10.19 0.99
C ALA A 246 1.29 9.53 1.08
N GLY A 247 0.78 9.30 2.29
CA GLY A 247 -0.53 8.69 2.49
C GLY A 247 -1.69 9.57 2.05
N THR A 248 -1.65 10.87 2.35
CA THR A 248 -2.72 11.82 2.00
C THR A 248 -2.77 12.11 0.50
N MET A 249 -1.61 12.22 -0.15
CA MET A 249 -1.51 12.38 -1.61
C MET A 249 -1.92 11.08 -2.32
N GLY A 250 -1.47 9.92 -1.85
CA GLY A 250 -1.93 8.64 -2.37
C GLY A 250 -3.43 8.46 -2.27
N ALA A 251 -4.03 8.84 -1.15
CA ALA A 251 -5.49 8.83 -0.97
C ALA A 251 -6.22 9.78 -1.93
N ALA A 252 -5.64 10.94 -2.22
CA ALA A 252 -6.20 11.89 -3.20
C ALA A 252 -6.22 11.29 -4.62
N VAL A 253 -5.13 10.61 -5.03
CA VAL A 253 -5.05 9.86 -6.29
C VAL A 253 -6.14 8.80 -6.36
N VAL A 254 -6.24 7.93 -5.35
CA VAL A 254 -7.25 6.86 -5.30
C VAL A 254 -8.66 7.43 -5.45
N ARG A 255 -9.00 8.46 -4.69
CA ARG A 255 -10.31 9.12 -4.80
C ARG A 255 -10.57 9.73 -6.18
N GLY A 256 -9.55 10.30 -6.80
CA GLY A 256 -9.65 10.85 -8.16
C GLY A 256 -9.98 9.76 -9.18
N ILE A 257 -9.18 8.72 -9.24
CA ILE A 257 -9.33 7.61 -10.19
C ILE A 257 -10.68 6.90 -9.97
N GLN A 258 -10.98 6.51 -8.73
CA GLN A 258 -12.18 5.73 -8.42
C GLN A 258 -13.48 6.54 -8.60
N SER A 259 -13.43 7.88 -8.60
CA SER A 259 -14.58 8.72 -8.93
C SER A 259 -15.11 8.53 -10.35
N GLN A 260 -14.33 7.89 -11.23
CA GLN A 260 -14.66 7.62 -12.62
C GLN A 260 -15.10 6.16 -12.88
N GLY A 261 -15.33 5.38 -11.82
CA GLY A 261 -15.77 3.99 -11.93
C GLY A 261 -14.67 2.98 -12.29
N VAL A 262 -13.40 3.40 -12.30
CA VAL A 262 -12.22 2.54 -12.48
C VAL A 262 -11.44 2.41 -11.18
N SER A 263 -10.59 1.41 -11.05
CA SER A 263 -9.88 1.12 -9.81
C SER A 263 -8.49 1.74 -9.77
N ALA A 264 -8.08 2.20 -8.59
CA ALA A 264 -6.70 2.49 -8.26
C ALA A 264 -6.06 1.32 -7.51
N CYS A 265 -4.74 1.16 -7.64
CA CYS A 265 -3.96 0.10 -7.02
C CYS A 265 -2.69 0.68 -6.37
N PRO A 266 -2.78 1.19 -5.12
CA PRO A 266 -1.61 1.66 -4.39
C PRO A 266 -0.51 0.62 -4.34
N LYS A 267 0.75 1.07 -4.54
CA LYS A 267 1.92 0.19 -4.66
C LYS A 267 3.17 0.83 -4.06
N HIS A 268 4.18 0.06 -3.68
CA HIS A 268 4.29 -1.39 -3.61
C HIS A 268 4.25 -1.77 -2.13
N PHE A 269 3.33 -2.58 -1.73
CA PHE A 269 3.12 -2.95 -0.32
C PHE A 269 4.03 -4.16 0.04
N ALA A 270 5.16 -3.93 0.80
CA ALA A 270 5.66 -2.67 1.34
C ALA A 270 7.19 -2.60 1.19
N CYS A 271 7.80 -1.48 1.61
CA CYS A 271 9.26 -1.30 1.71
C CYS A 271 10.04 -1.37 0.39
N ASN A 272 9.44 -1.07 -0.75
CA ASN A 272 10.16 -0.99 -2.02
C ASN A 272 10.95 0.34 -2.11
N ASN A 273 12.05 0.43 -1.38
CA ASN A 273 12.83 1.67 -1.19
C ASN A 273 14.17 1.67 -1.93
N GLN A 274 14.46 0.63 -2.72
CA GLN A 274 15.59 0.53 -3.63
C GLN A 274 15.28 -0.44 -4.77
N GLU A 275 15.95 -0.30 -5.92
CA GLU A 275 15.66 -1.07 -7.13
C GLU A 275 16.79 -2.00 -7.55
N THR A 276 17.98 -1.89 -6.93
CA THR A 276 19.11 -2.77 -7.24
C THR A 276 18.80 -4.20 -6.85
N MET A 277 18.75 -5.11 -7.83
CA MET A 277 18.40 -6.52 -7.65
C MET A 277 17.13 -6.74 -6.81
N ARG A 278 16.12 -5.93 -7.04
CA ARG A 278 14.92 -5.82 -6.17
C ARG A 278 14.20 -7.14 -5.88
N ILE A 279 14.23 -8.10 -6.81
CA ILE A 279 13.61 -9.43 -6.63
C ILE A 279 14.43 -10.38 -5.73
N TYR A 280 15.69 -10.02 -5.44
CA TYR A 280 16.58 -10.76 -4.54
C TYR A 280 16.87 -9.98 -3.25
N ASN A 281 16.23 -8.82 -3.09
CA ASN A 281 16.45 -7.99 -1.92
C ASN A 281 15.58 -8.46 -0.75
N ASP A 282 16.15 -8.43 0.45
CA ASP A 282 15.44 -8.61 1.71
C ASP A 282 15.49 -7.29 2.49
N SER A 283 14.34 -6.68 2.68
CA SER A 283 14.23 -5.41 3.42
C SER A 283 14.20 -5.66 4.92
N ARG A 284 15.29 -5.31 5.59
CA ARG A 284 15.39 -5.41 7.04
C ARG A 284 14.93 -4.13 7.70
N VAL A 285 13.87 -4.22 8.48
CA VAL A 285 13.24 -3.07 9.14
C VAL A 285 12.72 -3.47 10.52
N SER A 286 12.83 -2.57 11.51
CA SER A 286 12.23 -2.83 12.81
C SER A 286 10.71 -2.72 12.71
N GLU A 287 9.98 -3.50 13.50
CA GLU A 287 8.50 -3.45 13.51
C GLU A 287 7.98 -2.04 13.76
N ARG A 288 8.63 -1.28 14.64
CA ARG A 288 8.26 0.11 14.88
C ARG A 288 8.40 0.97 13.61
N ALA A 289 9.54 0.92 12.93
CA ALA A 289 9.75 1.69 11.70
C ALA A 289 8.79 1.24 10.60
N LEU A 290 8.55 -0.07 10.48
CA LEU A 290 7.58 -0.62 9.54
C LEU A 290 6.19 -0.02 9.74
N ARG A 291 5.69 -0.02 10.98
CA ARG A 291 4.34 0.47 11.32
C ARG A 291 4.21 2.00 11.27
N GLU A 292 5.23 2.73 11.73
CA GLU A 292 5.16 4.19 11.87
C GLU A 292 5.54 4.93 10.58
N ILE A 293 6.35 4.31 9.71
CA ILE A 293 6.86 4.93 8.48
C ILE A 293 6.34 4.19 7.24
N TYR A 294 6.74 2.94 7.03
CA TYR A 294 6.57 2.27 5.75
C TYR A 294 5.13 1.82 5.47
N LEU A 295 4.39 1.42 6.50
CA LEU A 295 2.97 1.05 6.37
C LEU A 295 2.03 2.23 6.62
N LYS A 296 2.50 3.31 7.26
CA LYS A 296 1.64 4.42 7.68
C LYS A 296 0.95 5.11 6.50
N GLY A 297 1.65 5.31 5.41
CA GLY A 297 1.05 5.88 4.19
C GLY A 297 -0.05 4.99 3.62
N PHE A 298 0.17 3.68 3.57
CA PHE A 298 -0.85 2.70 3.15
C PHE A 298 -2.04 2.67 4.10
N GLU A 299 -1.81 2.71 5.41
CA GLU A 299 -2.88 2.78 6.42
C GLU A 299 -3.79 3.98 6.18
N ILE A 300 -3.21 5.17 5.99
CA ILE A 300 -3.95 6.40 5.69
C ILE A 300 -4.76 6.23 4.40
N CYS A 301 -4.12 5.75 3.34
CA CYS A 301 -4.75 5.57 2.04
C CYS A 301 -5.94 4.59 2.12
N VAL A 302 -5.75 3.43 2.75
CA VAL A 302 -6.81 2.41 2.89
C VAL A 302 -7.97 2.94 3.72
N LYS A 303 -7.69 3.53 4.89
CA LYS A 303 -8.74 4.01 5.80
C LYS A 303 -9.54 5.20 5.25
N THR A 304 -8.95 6.02 4.38
CA THR A 304 -9.57 7.27 3.93
C THR A 304 -10.04 7.26 2.48
N ALA A 305 -9.52 6.38 1.64
CA ALA A 305 -9.85 6.34 0.21
C ALA A 305 -10.39 4.98 -0.27
N HIS A 306 -10.26 3.92 0.53
CA HIS A 306 -10.81 2.58 0.25
C HIS A 306 -10.43 2.06 -1.15
N PRO A 307 -9.13 1.89 -1.48
CA PRO A 307 -8.72 1.37 -2.77
C PRO A 307 -9.25 -0.06 -2.97
N PHE A 308 -9.68 -0.37 -4.20
CA PHE A 308 -10.20 -1.70 -4.52
C PHE A 308 -9.09 -2.74 -4.69
N ASN A 309 -7.87 -2.30 -4.96
CA ASN A 309 -6.69 -3.14 -5.18
C ASN A 309 -5.48 -2.60 -4.41
N ILE A 310 -4.54 -3.47 -4.09
CA ILE A 310 -3.20 -3.13 -3.58
C ILE A 310 -2.20 -4.06 -4.25
N MET A 311 -1.10 -3.51 -4.77
CA MET A 311 -0.02 -4.28 -5.36
C MET A 311 1.09 -4.53 -4.31
N THR A 312 1.44 -5.80 -4.12
CA THR A 312 2.56 -6.19 -3.26
C THR A 312 3.90 -5.76 -3.86
N SER A 313 4.94 -5.66 -3.03
CA SER A 313 6.28 -5.33 -3.49
C SER A 313 6.98 -6.51 -4.17
N TYR A 314 8.07 -6.23 -4.89
CA TYR A 314 8.86 -7.24 -5.60
C TYR A 314 9.86 -7.96 -4.70
N LEU A 315 10.23 -7.34 -3.60
CA LEU A 315 11.26 -7.82 -2.68
C LEU A 315 10.68 -8.77 -1.64
N SER A 316 11.56 -9.51 -1.01
CA SER A 316 11.21 -10.29 0.17
C SER A 316 11.16 -9.40 1.41
N LEU A 317 10.13 -9.65 2.20
CA LEU A 317 10.03 -9.24 3.59
C LEU A 317 9.94 -10.56 4.40
N ILE A 318 11.03 -11.36 4.37
CA ILE A 318 11.05 -12.72 4.94
C ILE A 318 10.64 -12.72 6.42
N HIS A 319 10.82 -11.61 7.08
CA HIS A 319 10.45 -11.40 8.46
C HIS A 319 9.02 -10.86 8.65
N ILE A 320 8.23 -10.74 7.58
CA ILE A 320 6.81 -10.40 7.65
C ILE A 320 5.94 -11.61 7.30
#